data_080d079050b7dc56ae6bbd01951c629a
#
_entry.id   080d079050b7dc56ae6bbd01951c629a
#
_cell.length_a   1.000
_cell.length_b   1.000
_cell.length_c   1.000
_cell.angle_alpha   90.00
_cell.angle_beta   90.00
_cell.angle_gamma   90.00
#
_symmetry.space_group_name_H-M   'P 1'
#
loop_
_entity.id
_entity.type
_entity.pdbx_description
1 polymer ?
#
loop_
_entity_poly.entity_id
_entity_poly.type
_entity_poly.pdbx_seq_one_letter_code
_entity_poly.pdbx_strand_id
1 'polypeptide(L)'
;MLLNSVKVYPSKINLSKKKQLAWKIAEIASDNAKLNKNSIEMVINRIIDNASVAIASLNRKPVISAREMAKGHIRKSGSTLFGINSKMKFDAEWAAWANGTAVRELDFHDTFLAADYSHPGDNIPPILAVGEKLKKSGVDLLRGIITAYEVQVNLVKGICLHKHKIDHIAHLGPSVAAGIGSMLRLNTETIYQAVQQALHVTISTRQSRKGEISSWKAYAPAHAGKLAIEAVDRAMRGEGAPSPIYEGEDSVIARILDWKTAKYTVPLPKKNEPKKAILETYTKEYSAEYQAQALIDIGKKLNKRI
;
A
#
# COMPACT_ATOMS: atom_id res chain seq x y z
N MET A 1 -10.68 0.94 18.62
CA MET A 1 -10.97 0.28 17.32
C MET A 1 -12.47 0.04 17.18
N LEU A 2 -13.03 0.32 15.97
CA LEU A 2 -14.41 -0.02 15.58
C LEU A 2 -14.38 -1.20 14.62
N LEU A 3 -15.27 -2.16 14.82
CA LEU A 3 -15.44 -3.31 13.93
C LEU A 3 -16.49 -2.97 12.87
N ASN A 4 -16.07 -2.86 11.62
CA ASN A 4 -16.94 -2.50 10.50
C ASN A 4 -17.36 -3.77 9.77
N SER A 5 -18.67 -4.06 9.80
CA SER A 5 -19.24 -5.18 9.04
C SER A 5 -19.39 -4.80 7.57
N VAL A 6 -18.82 -5.61 6.69
CA VAL A 6 -18.83 -5.41 5.24
C VAL A 6 -19.50 -6.61 4.59
N LYS A 7 -20.54 -6.38 3.80
CA LYS A 7 -21.29 -7.43 3.09
C LYS A 7 -21.86 -6.90 1.79
N VAL A 8 -22.22 -7.78 0.88
CA VAL A 8 -22.84 -7.42 -0.40
C VAL A 8 -24.29 -7.02 -0.22
N TYR A 9 -24.68 -5.99 -0.96
CA TYR A 9 -26.09 -5.50 -1.05
C TYR A 9 -26.57 -5.56 -2.49
N PRO A 10 -27.83 -6.01 -2.73
CA PRO A 10 -28.46 -5.91 -4.05
C PRO A 10 -28.53 -4.47 -4.56
N SER A 11 -28.42 -4.26 -5.87
CA SER A 11 -28.40 -2.95 -6.52
C SER A 11 -29.66 -2.10 -6.25
N LYS A 12 -30.81 -2.77 -5.95
CA LYS A 12 -32.05 -2.08 -5.54
C LYS A 12 -31.97 -1.40 -4.17
N ILE A 13 -30.95 -1.72 -3.35
CA ILE A 13 -30.74 -1.10 -2.04
C ILE A 13 -29.77 0.06 -2.21
N ASN A 14 -30.24 1.28 -2.01
CA ASN A 14 -29.37 2.45 -1.96
C ASN A 14 -28.57 2.46 -0.66
N LEU A 15 -27.39 1.82 -0.68
CA LEU A 15 -26.49 1.80 0.48
C LEU A 15 -25.86 3.19 0.68
N SER A 16 -26.21 3.85 1.79
CA SER A 16 -25.60 5.13 2.16
C SER A 16 -24.07 5.06 2.17
N LYS A 17 -23.40 6.06 1.57
CA LYS A 17 -21.93 6.18 1.57
C LYS A 17 -21.32 5.94 2.96
N LYS A 18 -21.90 6.53 4.01
CA LYS A 18 -21.44 6.42 5.40
C LYS A 18 -21.42 4.98 5.95
N LYS A 19 -22.12 4.05 5.32
CA LYS A 19 -22.12 2.62 5.67
C LYS A 19 -21.11 1.80 4.88
N GLN A 20 -20.47 2.36 3.86
CA GLN A 20 -19.53 1.69 2.99
C GLN A 20 -18.12 1.67 3.60
N LEU A 21 -17.37 0.57 3.44
CA LEU A 21 -16.00 0.43 3.94
C LEU A 21 -15.07 1.50 3.36
N ALA A 22 -15.19 1.81 2.06
CA ALA A 22 -14.40 2.85 1.42
C ALA A 22 -14.60 4.22 2.08
N TRP A 23 -15.84 4.53 2.52
CA TRP A 23 -16.12 5.75 3.28
C TRP A 23 -15.47 5.73 4.67
N LYS A 24 -15.52 4.58 5.37
CA LYS A 24 -14.87 4.42 6.68
C LYS A 24 -13.36 4.58 6.59
N ILE A 25 -12.75 4.06 5.54
CA ILE A 25 -11.33 4.30 5.23
C ILE A 25 -11.08 5.80 5.01
N ALA A 26 -11.92 6.47 4.23
CA ALA A 26 -11.78 7.90 3.97
C ALA A 26 -11.97 8.76 5.22
N GLU A 27 -12.90 8.39 6.12
CA GLU A 27 -13.11 9.08 7.42
C GLU A 27 -11.83 9.03 8.27
N ILE A 28 -11.18 7.86 8.39
CA ILE A 28 -9.94 7.77 9.17
C ILE A 28 -8.74 8.42 8.47
N ALA A 29 -8.72 8.45 7.13
CA ALA A 29 -7.66 9.10 6.37
C ALA A 29 -7.74 10.63 6.45
N SER A 30 -8.93 11.21 6.46
CA SER A 30 -9.16 12.64 6.63
C SER A 30 -9.13 13.11 8.09
N ASP A 31 -9.08 12.19 9.05
CA ASP A 31 -9.05 12.50 10.48
C ASP A 31 -7.68 13.09 10.90
N ASN A 32 -7.72 14.21 11.63
CA ASN A 32 -6.55 14.91 12.15
C ASN A 32 -6.04 14.36 13.50
N ALA A 33 -6.26 13.06 13.78
CA ALA A 33 -5.75 12.41 14.98
C ALA A 33 -4.28 12.74 15.24
N LYS A 34 -3.92 12.94 16.51
CA LYS A 34 -2.55 13.22 16.94
C LYS A 34 -1.62 12.07 16.55
N LEU A 35 -0.47 12.40 15.97
CA LEU A 35 0.55 11.40 15.65
C LEU A 35 1.13 10.79 16.93
N ASN A 36 1.20 9.48 16.99
CA ASN A 36 1.81 8.75 18.09
C ASN A 36 3.34 8.78 17.97
N LYS A 37 4.06 9.04 19.05
CA LYS A 37 5.53 9.16 19.07
C LYS A 37 6.21 7.89 18.52
N ASN A 38 5.81 6.72 19.02
CA ASN A 38 6.41 5.45 18.57
C ASN A 38 6.10 5.17 17.08
N SER A 39 4.92 5.56 16.61
CA SER A 39 4.58 5.45 15.18
C SER A 39 5.46 6.38 14.32
N ILE A 40 5.79 7.58 14.80
CA ILE A 40 6.72 8.50 14.11
C ILE A 40 8.12 7.86 14.00
N GLU A 41 8.66 7.36 15.10
CA GLU A 41 9.96 6.70 15.14
C GLU A 41 9.98 5.47 14.20
N MET A 42 8.90 4.69 14.22
CA MET A 42 8.77 3.54 13.33
C MET A 42 8.72 3.95 11.85
N VAL A 43 8.04 5.03 11.47
CA VAL A 43 8.06 5.52 10.07
C VAL A 43 9.47 5.87 9.63
N ILE A 44 10.24 6.55 10.49
CA ILE A 44 11.64 6.90 10.18
C ILE A 44 12.44 5.63 9.91
N ASN A 45 12.32 4.62 10.78
CA ASN A 45 12.99 3.33 10.60
C ASN A 45 12.55 2.63 9.31
N ARG A 46 11.25 2.65 8.97
CA ARG A 46 10.74 2.05 7.72
C ARG A 46 11.21 2.79 6.46
N ILE A 47 11.37 4.10 6.50
CA ILE A 47 11.94 4.87 5.38
C ILE A 47 13.42 4.50 5.19
N ILE A 48 14.18 4.38 6.27
CA ILE A 48 15.60 3.95 6.22
C ILE A 48 15.70 2.53 5.66
N ASP A 49 14.91 1.60 6.17
CA ASP A 49 14.84 0.22 5.69
C ASP A 49 14.51 0.17 4.18
N ASN A 50 13.46 0.85 3.76
CA ASN A 50 13.06 0.94 2.34
C ASN A 50 14.18 1.49 1.45
N ALA A 51 14.81 2.60 1.86
CA ALA A 51 15.90 3.21 1.11
C ALA A 51 17.10 2.27 1.01
N SER A 52 17.45 1.59 2.11
CA SER A 52 18.56 0.65 2.17
C SER A 52 18.35 -0.56 1.25
N VAL A 53 17.14 -1.16 1.28
CA VAL A 53 16.78 -2.27 0.41
C VAL A 53 16.77 -1.84 -1.06
N ALA A 54 16.24 -0.64 -1.36
CA ALA A 54 16.23 -0.08 -2.71
C ALA A 54 17.66 0.10 -3.25
N ILE A 55 18.56 0.68 -2.46
CA ILE A 55 19.97 0.86 -2.86
C ILE A 55 20.67 -0.49 -3.09
N ALA A 56 20.44 -1.46 -2.23
CA ALA A 56 21.01 -2.81 -2.37
C ALA A 56 20.53 -3.55 -3.64
N SER A 57 19.37 -3.16 -4.18
CA SER A 57 18.76 -3.79 -5.36
C SER A 57 19.11 -3.14 -6.71
N LEU A 58 19.88 -2.04 -6.73
CA LEU A 58 20.06 -1.21 -7.92
C LEU A 58 20.63 -1.94 -9.14
N ASN A 59 21.41 -2.99 -8.91
CA ASN A 59 22.04 -3.81 -9.96
C ASN A 59 21.16 -4.99 -10.42
N ARG A 60 19.93 -5.10 -9.89
CA ARG A 60 19.01 -6.17 -10.27
C ARG A 60 18.29 -5.81 -11.57
N LYS A 61 18.16 -6.80 -12.48
CA LYS A 61 17.56 -6.61 -13.81
C LYS A 61 16.20 -5.91 -13.79
N PRO A 62 15.21 -6.28 -12.93
CA PRO A 62 13.93 -5.57 -12.87
C PRO A 62 14.07 -4.11 -12.47
N VAL A 63 15.00 -3.81 -11.55
CA VAL A 63 15.23 -2.44 -11.06
C VAL A 63 15.88 -1.58 -12.14
N ILE A 64 16.87 -2.11 -12.86
CA ILE A 64 17.49 -1.43 -14.02
C ILE A 64 16.41 -1.09 -15.04
N SER A 65 15.59 -2.07 -15.42
CA SER A 65 14.50 -1.87 -16.39
C SER A 65 13.50 -0.82 -15.93
N ALA A 66 13.04 -0.86 -14.68
CA ALA A 66 12.09 0.12 -14.16
C ALA A 66 12.66 1.55 -14.13
N ARG A 67 13.96 1.68 -13.82
CA ARG A 67 14.67 2.97 -13.81
C ARG A 67 14.86 3.52 -15.23
N GLU A 68 15.17 2.68 -16.21
CA GLU A 68 15.24 3.11 -17.62
C GLU A 68 13.86 3.59 -18.12
N MET A 69 12.77 2.90 -17.76
CA MET A 69 11.42 3.38 -18.07
C MET A 69 11.16 4.77 -17.47
N ALA A 70 11.53 4.97 -16.20
CA ALA A 70 11.34 6.26 -15.52
C ALA A 70 12.15 7.40 -16.18
N LYS A 71 13.31 7.13 -16.78
CA LYS A 71 14.12 8.15 -17.49
C LYS A 71 13.38 8.77 -18.69
N GLY A 72 12.41 8.09 -19.27
CA GLY A 72 11.51 8.67 -20.27
C GLY A 72 10.56 9.76 -19.74
N HIS A 73 10.52 9.95 -18.41
CA HIS A 73 9.56 10.83 -17.72
C HIS A 73 10.25 11.88 -16.83
N ILE A 74 11.35 12.45 -17.33
CA ILE A 74 12.09 13.52 -16.66
C ILE A 74 11.27 14.82 -16.68
N ARG A 75 11.30 15.56 -15.57
CA ARG A 75 10.62 16.85 -15.36
C ARG A 75 11.56 17.92 -14.81
N LYS A 76 11.20 19.18 -14.97
CA LYS A 76 11.90 20.32 -14.32
C LYS A 76 11.75 20.28 -12.80
N SER A 77 10.58 19.87 -12.31
CA SER A 77 10.27 19.63 -10.89
C SER A 77 9.49 18.35 -10.74
N GLY A 78 9.73 17.61 -9.68
CA GLY A 78 9.10 16.29 -9.47
C GLY A 78 9.80 15.53 -8.36
N SER A 79 9.83 14.21 -8.51
CA SER A 79 10.31 13.27 -7.50
C SER A 79 11.68 12.71 -7.86
N THR A 80 12.40 12.19 -6.88
CA THR A 80 13.73 11.59 -7.07
C THR A 80 13.66 10.07 -7.20
N LEU A 81 14.69 9.47 -7.79
CA LEU A 81 14.92 8.03 -7.73
C LEU A 81 16.07 7.74 -6.78
N PHE A 82 15.94 6.68 -5.97
CA PHE A 82 17.03 6.20 -5.13
C PHE A 82 18.28 5.90 -5.96
N GLY A 83 19.43 6.39 -5.52
CA GLY A 83 20.71 6.15 -6.20
C GLY A 83 20.89 6.89 -7.54
N ILE A 84 20.11 7.94 -7.83
CA ILE A 84 20.31 8.87 -8.95
C ILE A 84 20.57 10.28 -8.38
N ASN A 85 21.30 11.10 -9.14
CA ASN A 85 21.55 12.48 -8.77
C ASN A 85 20.24 13.21 -8.45
N SER A 86 20.14 13.78 -7.26
CA SER A 86 18.92 14.43 -6.75
C SER A 86 18.47 15.67 -7.55
N LYS A 87 19.31 16.20 -8.43
CA LYS A 87 18.93 17.25 -9.39
C LYS A 87 18.05 16.74 -10.51
N MET A 88 18.13 15.44 -10.84
CA MET A 88 17.24 14.83 -11.81
C MET A 88 15.89 14.58 -11.15
N LYS A 89 14.81 15.07 -11.75
CA LYS A 89 13.45 14.92 -11.27
C LYS A 89 12.59 14.20 -12.29
N PHE A 90 11.62 13.45 -11.78
CA PHE A 90 10.76 12.56 -12.56
C PHE A 90 9.30 12.81 -12.20
N ASP A 91 8.36 12.39 -13.05
CA ASP A 91 6.95 12.30 -12.66
C ASP A 91 6.81 11.41 -11.42
N ALA A 92 5.92 11.79 -10.51
CA ALA A 92 5.74 11.05 -9.26
C ALA A 92 5.31 9.60 -9.50
N GLU A 93 4.49 9.36 -10.50
CA GLU A 93 3.99 8.05 -10.91
C GLU A 93 5.15 7.13 -11.34
N TRP A 94 6.10 7.66 -12.11
CA TRP A 94 7.26 6.91 -12.58
C TRP A 94 8.37 6.79 -11.54
N ALA A 95 8.49 7.80 -10.66
CA ALA A 95 9.35 7.67 -9.49
C ALA A 95 8.82 6.60 -8.52
N ALA A 96 7.52 6.55 -8.28
CA ALA A 96 6.87 5.50 -7.49
C ALA A 96 7.08 4.12 -8.10
N TRP A 97 6.95 4.00 -9.44
CA TRP A 97 7.23 2.76 -10.17
C TRP A 97 8.67 2.28 -9.96
N ALA A 98 9.66 3.12 -10.22
CA ALA A 98 11.06 2.74 -10.15
C ALA A 98 11.53 2.46 -8.73
N ASN A 99 11.18 3.32 -7.77
CA ASN A 99 11.53 3.17 -6.37
C ASN A 99 10.78 2.00 -5.72
N GLY A 100 9.50 1.81 -6.03
CA GLY A 100 8.71 0.69 -5.55
C GLY A 100 9.26 -0.66 -6.03
N THR A 101 9.68 -0.74 -7.30
CA THR A 101 10.35 -1.93 -7.83
C THR A 101 11.66 -2.22 -7.10
N ALA A 102 12.45 -1.18 -6.83
CA ALA A 102 13.71 -1.32 -6.10
C ALA A 102 13.51 -1.81 -4.66
N VAL A 103 12.52 -1.26 -3.95
CA VAL A 103 12.16 -1.71 -2.59
C VAL A 103 11.68 -3.16 -2.58
N ARG A 104 10.90 -3.56 -3.60
CA ARG A 104 10.27 -4.89 -3.61
C ARG A 104 11.18 -6.02 -4.09
N GLU A 105 12.18 -5.73 -4.92
CA GLU A 105 12.97 -6.74 -5.65
C GLU A 105 13.63 -7.78 -4.76
N LEU A 106 14.23 -7.35 -3.64
CA LEU A 106 14.94 -8.27 -2.73
C LEU A 106 14.00 -8.99 -1.75
N ASP A 107 12.71 -8.67 -1.75
CA ASP A 107 11.76 -9.22 -0.77
C ASP A 107 12.25 -9.06 0.69
N PHE A 108 12.92 -7.96 0.98
CA PHE A 108 13.66 -7.74 2.23
C PHE A 108 13.08 -6.64 3.11
N HIS A 109 12.22 -5.78 2.58
CA HIS A 109 11.49 -4.78 3.36
C HIS A 109 10.43 -5.42 4.26
N ASP A 110 9.75 -4.61 5.07
CA ASP A 110 8.86 -5.07 6.13
C ASP A 110 7.70 -5.98 5.66
N THR A 111 7.10 -6.64 6.62
CA THR A 111 5.92 -7.48 6.42
C THR A 111 4.96 -7.35 7.59
N PHE A 112 3.68 -7.66 7.34
CA PHE A 112 2.65 -7.86 8.36
C PHE A 112 2.02 -9.24 8.16
N LEU A 113 1.78 -9.94 9.26
CA LEU A 113 1.24 -11.30 9.29
C LEU A 113 -0.02 -11.37 10.14
N ALA A 114 -1.08 -11.93 9.57
CA ALA A 114 -2.32 -12.30 10.22
C ALA A 114 -2.84 -13.61 9.60
N ALA A 115 -4.14 -13.78 9.44
CA ALA A 115 -4.71 -14.85 8.59
C ALA A 115 -4.31 -14.67 7.10
N ASP A 116 -3.99 -13.45 6.72
CA ASP A 116 -3.33 -13.08 5.47
C ASP A 116 -2.00 -12.39 5.77
N TYR A 117 -1.26 -12.01 4.75
CA TYR A 117 -0.01 -11.25 4.88
C TYR A 117 0.10 -10.16 3.82
N SER A 118 0.87 -9.13 4.13
CA SER A 118 1.17 -8.05 3.20
C SER A 118 2.53 -7.42 3.49
N HIS A 119 2.94 -6.51 2.62
CA HIS A 119 4.17 -5.74 2.76
C HIS A 119 3.82 -4.24 2.82
N PRO A 120 3.49 -3.69 4.02
CA PRO A 120 3.05 -2.31 4.12
C PRO A 120 4.10 -1.27 3.72
N GLY A 121 5.39 -1.63 3.73
CA GLY A 121 6.47 -0.79 3.20
C GLY A 121 6.32 -0.41 1.73
N ASP A 122 5.56 -1.19 0.94
CA ASP A 122 5.21 -0.85 -0.44
C ASP A 122 4.42 0.48 -0.58
N ASN A 123 3.83 0.99 0.51
CA ASN A 123 3.18 2.30 0.55
C ASN A 123 4.15 3.48 0.51
N ILE A 124 5.40 3.30 0.97
CA ILE A 124 6.35 4.40 1.17
C ILE A 124 6.77 5.05 -0.16
N PRO A 125 7.20 4.31 -1.19
CA PRO A 125 7.65 4.92 -2.45
C PRO A 125 6.62 5.83 -3.12
N PRO A 126 5.34 5.46 -3.30
CA PRO A 126 4.36 6.34 -3.92
C PRO A 126 4.01 7.57 -3.07
N ILE A 127 3.91 7.44 -1.74
CA ILE A 127 3.64 8.56 -0.84
C ILE A 127 4.82 9.54 -0.84
N LEU A 128 6.05 9.02 -0.77
CA LEU A 128 7.27 9.83 -0.83
C LEU A 128 7.36 10.59 -2.17
N ALA A 129 7.09 9.92 -3.29
CA ALA A 129 7.14 10.54 -4.60
C ALA A 129 6.16 11.72 -4.73
N VAL A 130 4.91 11.55 -4.29
CA VAL A 130 3.93 12.66 -4.29
C VAL A 130 4.34 13.76 -3.30
N GLY A 131 4.87 13.39 -2.13
CA GLY A 131 5.37 14.32 -1.13
C GLY A 131 6.49 15.22 -1.67
N GLU A 132 7.46 14.65 -2.38
CA GLU A 132 8.54 15.41 -3.04
C GLU A 132 8.00 16.32 -4.15
N LYS A 133 7.18 15.77 -5.08
CA LYS A 133 6.58 16.53 -6.18
C LYS A 133 5.84 17.78 -5.69
N LEU A 134 5.11 17.65 -4.59
CA LEU A 134 4.27 18.70 -4.03
C LEU A 134 4.93 19.45 -2.86
N LYS A 135 6.22 19.19 -2.58
CA LYS A 135 7.03 19.85 -1.53
C LYS A 135 6.33 19.82 -0.16
N LYS A 136 5.79 18.66 0.22
CA LYS A 136 5.11 18.48 1.50
C LYS A 136 6.11 18.46 2.66
N SER A 137 5.65 18.88 3.84
CA SER A 137 6.47 18.82 5.06
C SER A 137 6.71 17.38 5.52
N GLY A 138 7.77 17.17 6.30
CA GLY A 138 8.02 15.88 6.95
C GLY A 138 6.85 15.40 7.81
N VAL A 139 6.14 16.33 8.48
CA VAL A 139 4.95 15.99 9.29
C VAL A 139 3.79 15.50 8.41
N ASP A 140 3.59 16.11 7.24
CA ASP A 140 2.57 15.63 6.30
C ASP A 140 2.93 14.24 5.75
N LEU A 141 4.22 14.02 5.43
CA LEU A 141 4.72 12.71 5.00
C LEU A 141 4.50 11.62 6.07
N LEU A 142 4.87 11.90 7.32
CA LEU A 142 4.63 11.01 8.45
C LEU A 142 3.14 10.65 8.57
N ARG A 143 2.25 11.64 8.48
CA ARG A 143 0.80 11.43 8.51
C ARG A 143 0.33 10.51 7.40
N GLY A 144 0.80 10.72 6.18
CA GLY A 144 0.45 9.89 5.03
C GLY A 144 0.87 8.43 5.19
N ILE A 145 2.12 8.20 5.56
CA ILE A 145 2.67 6.85 5.73
C ILE A 145 1.96 6.12 6.89
N ILE A 146 1.82 6.76 8.07
CA ILE A 146 1.11 6.18 9.21
C ILE A 146 -0.33 5.79 8.81
N THR A 147 -1.02 6.65 8.05
CA THR A 147 -2.39 6.37 7.60
C THR A 147 -2.45 5.21 6.62
N ALA A 148 -1.52 5.12 5.68
CA ALA A 148 -1.46 4.01 4.71
C ALA A 148 -1.22 2.67 5.42
N TYR A 149 -0.28 2.61 6.37
CA TYR A 149 -0.06 1.42 7.18
C TYR A 149 -1.30 1.03 7.98
N GLU A 150 -1.96 2.01 8.62
CA GLU A 150 -3.19 1.77 9.37
C GLU A 150 -4.28 1.13 8.50
N VAL A 151 -4.48 1.65 7.29
CA VAL A 151 -5.48 1.10 6.35
C VAL A 151 -5.08 -0.29 5.90
N GLN A 152 -3.86 -0.49 5.41
CA GLN A 152 -3.45 -1.78 4.85
C GLN A 152 -3.47 -2.89 5.89
N VAL A 153 -2.87 -2.67 7.05
CA VAL A 153 -2.82 -3.66 8.13
C VAL A 153 -4.22 -4.08 8.57
N ASN A 154 -5.13 -3.13 8.72
CA ASN A 154 -6.50 -3.41 9.14
C ASN A 154 -7.35 -4.07 8.04
N LEU A 155 -7.10 -3.79 6.77
CA LEU A 155 -7.69 -4.55 5.65
C LEU A 155 -7.22 -6.00 5.67
N VAL A 156 -5.92 -6.24 5.87
CA VAL A 156 -5.36 -7.59 5.97
C VAL A 156 -5.94 -8.38 7.15
N LYS A 157 -6.17 -7.72 8.30
CA LYS A 157 -6.83 -8.35 9.45
C LYS A 157 -8.26 -8.76 9.16
N GLY A 158 -8.98 -7.98 8.34
CA GLY A 158 -10.41 -8.18 8.09
C GLY A 158 -10.74 -9.02 6.87
N ILE A 159 -9.89 -9.02 5.84
CA ILE A 159 -10.15 -9.65 4.54
C ILE A 159 -8.92 -10.44 4.09
N CYS A 160 -9.00 -11.76 4.10
CA CYS A 160 -7.93 -12.65 3.66
C CYS A 160 -7.96 -12.84 2.14
N LEU A 161 -7.14 -12.09 1.39
CA LEU A 161 -7.01 -12.23 -0.06
C LEU A 161 -6.33 -13.54 -0.47
N HIS A 162 -5.42 -14.04 0.36
CA HIS A 162 -4.68 -15.28 0.11
C HIS A 162 -5.60 -16.48 -0.08
N LYS A 163 -6.68 -16.57 0.71
CA LYS A 163 -7.70 -17.62 0.58
C LYS A 163 -8.26 -17.68 -0.84
N HIS A 164 -8.45 -16.53 -1.48
CA HIS A 164 -9.03 -16.38 -2.81
C HIS A 164 -7.98 -16.33 -3.94
N LYS A 165 -6.69 -16.51 -3.63
CA LYS A 165 -5.59 -16.45 -4.60
C LYS A 165 -5.51 -15.08 -5.29
N ILE A 166 -5.92 -14.01 -4.59
CA ILE A 166 -5.78 -12.62 -5.01
C ILE A 166 -4.48 -12.05 -4.43
N ASP A 167 -3.77 -11.24 -5.21
CA ASP A 167 -2.53 -10.60 -4.77
C ASP A 167 -2.82 -9.51 -3.72
N HIS A 168 -1.91 -9.37 -2.76
CA HIS A 168 -2.02 -8.37 -1.67
C HIS A 168 -2.10 -6.91 -2.17
N ILE A 169 -1.77 -6.65 -3.42
CA ILE A 169 -1.89 -5.31 -4.02
C ILE A 169 -3.32 -4.77 -4.03
N ALA A 170 -4.35 -5.64 -3.92
CA ALA A 170 -5.73 -5.21 -3.75
C ALA A 170 -5.97 -4.49 -2.40
N HIS A 171 -5.12 -4.68 -1.40
CA HIS A 171 -5.10 -3.86 -0.18
C HIS A 171 -4.15 -2.66 -0.29
N LEU A 172 -3.11 -2.77 -1.11
CA LEU A 172 -2.11 -1.71 -1.30
C LEU A 172 -2.69 -0.49 -2.03
N GLY A 173 -3.41 -0.68 -3.15
CA GLY A 173 -3.98 0.43 -3.89
C GLY A 173 -4.81 1.39 -3.03
N PRO A 174 -5.85 0.88 -2.32
CA PRO A 174 -6.65 1.68 -1.39
C PRO A 174 -5.85 2.34 -0.28
N SER A 175 -4.86 1.65 0.28
CA SER A 175 -4.04 2.18 1.38
C SER A 175 -3.12 3.31 0.93
N VAL A 176 -2.49 3.18 -0.25
CA VAL A 176 -1.72 4.26 -0.86
C VAL A 176 -2.59 5.48 -1.14
N ALA A 177 -3.78 5.28 -1.74
CA ALA A 177 -4.71 6.37 -2.02
C ALA A 177 -5.15 7.10 -0.73
N ALA A 178 -5.48 6.35 0.32
CA ALA A 178 -5.81 6.90 1.63
C ALA A 178 -4.62 7.65 2.26
N GLY A 179 -3.41 7.09 2.17
CA GLY A 179 -2.18 7.71 2.67
C GLY A 179 -1.84 9.02 1.96
N ILE A 180 -1.89 9.05 0.63
CA ILE A 180 -1.69 10.27 -0.14
C ILE A 180 -2.77 11.31 0.20
N GLY A 181 -4.04 10.90 0.26
CA GLY A 181 -5.15 11.76 0.65
C GLY A 181 -4.95 12.39 2.03
N SER A 182 -4.48 11.60 3.00
CA SER A 182 -4.15 12.07 4.36
C SER A 182 -2.97 13.06 4.37
N MET A 183 -1.89 12.75 3.63
CA MET A 183 -0.74 13.63 3.46
C MET A 183 -1.12 14.98 2.85
N LEU A 184 -2.00 14.96 1.86
CA LEU A 184 -2.48 16.16 1.15
C LEU A 184 -3.60 16.88 1.90
N ARG A 185 -4.11 16.32 3.00
CA ARG A 185 -5.24 16.84 3.79
C ARG A 185 -6.51 17.00 2.97
N LEU A 186 -6.77 16.05 2.08
CA LEU A 186 -7.98 16.05 1.27
C LEU A 186 -9.22 15.78 2.15
N ASN A 187 -10.36 16.26 1.68
CA ASN A 187 -11.63 15.98 2.35
C ASN A 187 -12.04 14.50 2.18
N THR A 188 -12.95 14.03 3.05
CA THR A 188 -13.42 12.65 3.08
C THR A 188 -14.00 12.20 1.73
N GLU A 189 -14.76 13.04 1.03
CA GLU A 189 -15.36 12.69 -0.26
C GLU A 189 -14.29 12.42 -1.32
N THR A 190 -13.29 13.28 -1.43
CA THR A 190 -12.19 13.09 -2.40
C THR A 190 -11.40 11.82 -2.11
N ILE A 191 -11.09 11.55 -0.83
CA ILE A 191 -10.38 10.31 -0.44
C ILE A 191 -11.26 9.07 -0.72
N TYR A 192 -12.56 9.14 -0.45
CA TYR A 192 -13.50 8.08 -0.75
C TYR A 192 -13.51 7.71 -2.23
N GLN A 193 -13.56 8.70 -3.13
CA GLN A 193 -13.48 8.46 -4.57
C GLN A 193 -12.12 7.85 -4.96
N ALA A 194 -11.02 8.38 -4.45
CA ALA A 194 -9.67 7.88 -4.73
C ALA A 194 -9.47 6.42 -4.29
N VAL A 195 -9.91 6.06 -3.09
CA VAL A 195 -9.81 4.70 -2.53
C VAL A 195 -10.54 3.69 -3.42
N GLN A 196 -11.74 4.03 -3.88
CA GLN A 196 -12.53 3.15 -4.75
C GLN A 196 -11.91 3.00 -6.13
N GLN A 197 -11.47 4.10 -6.76
CA GLN A 197 -10.77 4.06 -8.04
C GLN A 197 -9.50 3.22 -7.96
N ALA A 198 -8.71 3.40 -6.89
CA ALA A 198 -7.49 2.64 -6.68
C ALA A 198 -7.78 1.14 -6.55
N LEU A 199 -8.76 0.75 -5.73
CA LEU A 199 -9.12 -0.66 -5.59
C LEU A 199 -9.56 -1.28 -6.92
N HIS A 200 -10.37 -0.58 -7.70
CA HIS A 200 -10.91 -1.09 -8.96
C HIS A 200 -9.82 -1.54 -9.94
N VAL A 201 -8.67 -0.86 -9.95
CA VAL A 201 -7.58 -1.12 -10.91
C VAL A 201 -6.41 -1.92 -10.33
N THR A 202 -6.37 -2.20 -9.02
CA THR A 202 -5.25 -2.90 -8.37
C THR A 202 -5.56 -4.35 -8.01
N ILE A 203 -6.61 -4.93 -8.55
CA ILE A 203 -6.96 -6.33 -8.32
C ILE A 203 -6.25 -7.21 -9.36
N SER A 204 -5.45 -8.17 -8.87
CA SER A 204 -4.85 -9.20 -9.72
C SER A 204 -4.74 -10.53 -8.98
N THR A 205 -4.51 -11.60 -9.74
CA THR A 205 -4.34 -12.94 -9.18
C THR A 205 -2.94 -13.15 -8.62
N ARG A 206 -2.77 -14.15 -7.77
CA ARG A 206 -1.46 -14.57 -7.26
C ARG A 206 -0.62 -15.37 -8.26
N GLN A 207 -0.98 -15.43 -9.54
CA GLN A 207 -0.15 -16.11 -10.54
C GLN A 207 1.27 -15.53 -10.60
N SER A 208 1.43 -14.22 -10.35
CA SER A 208 2.75 -13.58 -10.22
C SER A 208 3.64 -14.16 -9.10
N ARG A 209 3.08 -14.98 -8.20
CA ARG A 209 3.73 -15.61 -7.04
C ARG A 209 3.78 -17.14 -7.15
N LYS A 210 3.37 -17.73 -8.27
CA LYS A 210 3.26 -19.17 -8.49
C LYS A 210 3.85 -19.55 -9.86
N GLY A 211 4.21 -20.84 -10.00
CA GLY A 211 4.82 -21.33 -11.23
C GLY A 211 6.15 -20.63 -11.52
N GLU A 212 6.36 -20.22 -12.74
CA GLU A 212 7.56 -19.47 -13.14
C GLU A 212 7.51 -18.03 -12.58
N ILE A 213 8.38 -17.76 -11.64
CA ILE A 213 8.49 -16.43 -11.01
C ILE A 213 9.22 -15.49 -11.95
N SER A 214 8.56 -14.41 -12.34
CA SER A 214 9.10 -13.36 -13.20
C SER A 214 9.36 -12.06 -12.44
N SER A 215 9.93 -11.09 -13.14
CA SER A 215 10.11 -9.72 -12.64
C SER A 215 8.78 -9.07 -12.18
N TRP A 216 7.64 -9.60 -12.61
CA TRP A 216 6.33 -9.09 -12.19
C TRP A 216 6.10 -9.20 -10.68
N LYS A 217 6.80 -10.10 -9.98
CA LYS A 217 6.78 -10.15 -8.52
C LYS A 217 7.21 -8.82 -7.88
N ALA A 218 8.21 -8.14 -8.45
CA ALA A 218 8.66 -6.82 -8.00
C ALA A 218 7.79 -5.69 -8.57
N TYR A 219 7.29 -5.85 -9.80
CA TYR A 219 6.50 -4.81 -10.48
C TYR A 219 5.10 -4.64 -9.92
N ALA A 220 4.42 -5.70 -9.48
CA ALA A 220 3.03 -5.64 -9.07
C ALA A 220 2.74 -4.56 -8.01
N PRO A 221 3.45 -4.49 -6.85
CA PRO A 221 3.19 -3.45 -5.86
C PRO A 221 3.61 -2.05 -6.34
N ALA A 222 4.70 -1.94 -7.11
CA ALA A 222 5.12 -0.67 -7.70
C ALA A 222 4.07 -0.12 -8.68
N HIS A 223 3.46 -1.00 -9.48
CA HIS A 223 2.38 -0.65 -10.39
C HIS A 223 1.11 -0.22 -9.63
N ALA A 224 0.74 -0.95 -8.58
CA ALA A 224 -0.38 -0.57 -7.72
C ALA A 224 -0.19 0.82 -7.09
N GLY A 225 1.02 1.12 -6.61
CA GLY A 225 1.38 2.45 -6.09
C GLY A 225 1.24 3.55 -7.14
N LYS A 226 1.74 3.29 -8.36
CA LYS A 226 1.59 4.20 -9.50
C LYS A 226 0.12 4.48 -9.83
N LEU A 227 -0.70 3.44 -9.94
CA LEU A 227 -2.14 3.56 -10.24
C LEU A 227 -2.91 4.28 -9.12
N ALA A 228 -2.50 4.11 -7.88
CA ALA A 228 -3.11 4.83 -6.76
C ALA A 228 -2.81 6.34 -6.79
N ILE A 229 -1.63 6.77 -7.24
CA ILE A 229 -1.33 8.19 -7.49
C ILE A 229 -2.29 8.76 -8.54
N GLU A 230 -2.46 8.06 -9.66
CA GLU A 230 -3.38 8.44 -10.73
C GLU A 230 -4.85 8.51 -10.23
N ALA A 231 -5.26 7.57 -9.36
CA ALA A 231 -6.60 7.57 -8.78
C ALA A 231 -6.84 8.80 -7.89
N VAL A 232 -5.83 9.20 -7.09
CA VAL A 232 -5.92 10.41 -6.26
C VAL A 232 -6.00 11.67 -7.15
N ASP A 233 -5.19 11.75 -8.20
CA ASP A 233 -5.21 12.91 -9.13
C ASP A 233 -6.58 13.05 -9.81
N ARG A 234 -7.16 11.95 -10.31
CA ARG A 234 -8.52 11.97 -10.88
C ARG A 234 -9.58 12.40 -9.86
N ALA A 235 -9.52 11.86 -8.64
CA ALA A 235 -10.46 12.24 -7.59
C ALA A 235 -10.35 13.72 -7.19
N MET A 236 -9.13 14.28 -7.16
CA MET A 236 -8.91 15.71 -6.92
C MET A 236 -9.48 16.60 -8.03
N ARG A 237 -9.63 16.07 -9.24
CA ARG A 237 -10.29 16.75 -10.37
C ARG A 237 -11.82 16.61 -10.34
N GLY A 238 -12.39 15.92 -9.35
CA GLY A 238 -13.83 15.72 -9.20
C GLY A 238 -14.36 14.46 -9.87
N GLU A 239 -13.50 13.59 -10.41
CA GLU A 239 -13.93 12.35 -11.04
C GLU A 239 -14.45 11.33 -10.02
N GLY A 240 -15.62 10.75 -10.33
CA GLY A 240 -16.26 9.72 -9.53
C GLY A 240 -15.63 8.33 -9.70
N ALA A 241 -15.99 7.42 -8.82
CA ALA A 241 -15.50 6.04 -8.79
C ALA A 241 -16.67 5.04 -8.94
N PRO A 242 -16.38 3.79 -9.37
CA PRO A 242 -17.32 2.68 -9.22
C PRO A 242 -17.68 2.49 -7.75
N SER A 243 -18.97 2.61 -7.41
CA SER A 243 -19.44 2.64 -6.01
C SER A 243 -20.77 1.90 -5.85
N PRO A 244 -20.95 1.11 -4.77
CA PRO A 244 -19.97 0.77 -3.70
C PRO A 244 -18.97 -0.29 -4.16
N ILE A 245 -17.66 -0.03 -4.06
CA ILE A 245 -16.63 -0.92 -4.61
C ILE A 245 -16.48 -2.24 -3.83
N TYR A 246 -16.73 -2.24 -2.52
CA TYR A 246 -16.69 -3.44 -1.68
C TYR A 246 -18.04 -4.15 -1.63
N GLU A 247 -19.13 -3.40 -1.45
CA GLU A 247 -20.43 -3.90 -1.04
C GLU A 247 -21.46 -4.01 -2.18
N GLY A 248 -21.15 -3.54 -3.37
CA GLY A 248 -22.08 -3.59 -4.51
C GLY A 248 -22.33 -5.02 -5.01
N GLU A 249 -23.41 -5.22 -5.74
CA GLU A 249 -23.80 -6.52 -6.28
C GLU A 249 -22.79 -7.13 -7.26
N ASP A 250 -22.00 -6.26 -7.92
CA ASP A 250 -20.89 -6.63 -8.80
C ASP A 250 -19.54 -6.16 -8.26
N SER A 251 -19.44 -5.99 -6.94
CA SER A 251 -18.25 -5.51 -6.24
C SER A 251 -17.15 -6.56 -6.12
N VAL A 252 -16.01 -6.15 -5.55
CA VAL A 252 -14.87 -7.00 -5.24
C VAL A 252 -15.27 -8.20 -4.38
N ILE A 253 -16.08 -8.01 -3.33
CA ILE A 253 -16.54 -9.10 -2.48
C ILE A 253 -17.40 -10.07 -3.28
N ALA A 254 -18.36 -9.57 -4.05
CA ALA A 254 -19.34 -10.36 -4.76
C ALA A 254 -18.75 -11.17 -5.93
N ARG A 255 -17.67 -10.68 -6.58
CA ARG A 255 -17.16 -11.30 -7.81
C ARG A 255 -15.79 -11.94 -7.67
N ILE A 256 -15.00 -11.50 -6.69
CA ILE A 256 -13.58 -11.88 -6.58
C ILE A 256 -13.28 -12.63 -5.28
N LEU A 257 -14.09 -12.42 -4.23
CA LEU A 257 -13.90 -13.05 -2.93
C LEU A 257 -14.98 -14.14 -2.67
N ASP A 258 -15.60 -14.12 -1.48
CA ASP A 258 -16.52 -15.18 -1.02
C ASP A 258 -17.95 -15.06 -1.57
N TRP A 259 -18.16 -14.35 -2.67
CA TRP A 259 -19.46 -14.27 -3.32
C TRP A 259 -20.47 -13.37 -2.56
N LYS A 260 -21.71 -13.34 -3.02
CA LYS A 260 -22.78 -12.44 -2.50
C LYS A 260 -23.18 -12.71 -1.04
N THR A 261 -22.84 -13.86 -0.50
CA THR A 261 -23.19 -14.25 0.88
C THR A 261 -22.08 -13.90 1.89
N ALA A 262 -20.95 -13.44 1.42
CA ALA A 262 -19.80 -13.15 2.26
C ALA A 262 -20.04 -11.98 3.23
N LYS A 263 -19.47 -12.13 4.41
CA LYS A 263 -19.44 -11.09 5.44
C LYS A 263 -18.04 -11.00 6.02
N TYR A 264 -17.46 -9.82 5.95
CA TYR A 264 -16.17 -9.50 6.53
C TYR A 264 -16.31 -8.54 7.69
N THR A 265 -15.30 -8.50 8.54
CA THR A 265 -15.23 -7.53 9.65
C THR A 265 -13.87 -6.87 9.62
N VAL A 266 -13.83 -5.58 9.28
CA VAL A 266 -12.61 -4.80 9.19
C VAL A 266 -12.50 -3.89 10.42
N PRO A 267 -11.45 -4.05 11.26
CA PRO A 267 -11.20 -3.16 12.37
C PRO A 267 -10.62 -1.84 11.85
N LEU A 268 -11.13 -0.71 12.32
CA LEU A 268 -10.57 0.62 12.02
C LEU A 268 -10.53 1.48 13.29
N PRO A 269 -9.61 2.44 13.42
CA PRO A 269 -9.58 3.31 14.59
C PRO A 269 -10.86 4.16 14.70
N LYS A 270 -11.17 4.58 15.91
CA LYS A 270 -12.22 5.59 16.14
C LYS A 270 -11.72 6.96 15.70
N LYS A 271 -12.65 7.90 15.52
CA LYS A 271 -12.31 9.31 15.29
C LYS A 271 -11.38 9.82 16.42
N ASN A 272 -10.33 10.53 16.05
CA ASN A 272 -9.27 11.05 16.95
C ASN A 272 -8.43 9.96 17.63
N GLU A 273 -8.63 8.69 17.35
CA GLU A 273 -7.78 7.62 17.89
C GLU A 273 -6.44 7.60 17.14
N PRO A 274 -5.29 7.62 17.85
CA PRO A 274 -3.99 7.55 17.19
C PRO A 274 -3.80 6.26 16.38
N LYS A 275 -3.33 6.41 15.16
CA LYS A 275 -3.02 5.31 14.25
C LYS A 275 -1.72 4.63 14.66
N LYS A 276 -1.73 3.32 14.92
CA LYS A 276 -0.61 2.57 15.49
C LYS A 276 -0.28 1.27 14.76
N ALA A 277 -1.02 0.91 13.72
CA ALA A 277 -0.86 -0.38 13.06
C ALA A 277 0.54 -0.61 12.45
N ILE A 278 1.28 0.46 12.15
CA ILE A 278 2.70 0.35 11.74
C ILE A 278 3.56 -0.37 12.79
N LEU A 279 3.21 -0.28 14.08
CA LEU A 279 3.95 -0.92 15.18
C LEU A 279 3.77 -2.45 15.19
N GLU A 280 2.81 -2.97 14.44
CA GLU A 280 2.54 -4.41 14.33
C GLU A 280 3.30 -5.06 13.16
N THR A 281 4.08 -4.30 12.41
CA THR A 281 4.84 -4.79 11.25
C THR A 281 6.24 -5.24 11.66
N TYR A 282 6.81 -6.17 10.87
CA TYR A 282 8.09 -6.81 11.15
C TYR A 282 9.11 -6.48 10.07
N THR A 283 10.36 -6.21 10.43
CA THR A 283 11.50 -6.22 9.52
C THR A 283 12.05 -7.64 9.39
N LYS A 284 12.66 -7.92 8.24
CA LYS A 284 13.35 -9.19 7.98
C LYS A 284 14.84 -9.04 8.27
N GLU A 285 15.47 -10.10 8.74
CA GLU A 285 16.93 -10.18 8.91
C GLU A 285 17.61 -10.68 7.63
N TYR A 286 16.91 -11.51 6.85
CA TYR A 286 17.42 -12.11 5.62
C TYR A 286 16.56 -11.74 4.42
N SER A 287 17.19 -11.57 3.24
CA SER A 287 16.51 -11.39 1.97
C SER A 287 15.83 -12.70 1.52
N ALA A 288 14.80 -13.09 2.22
CA ALA A 288 14.05 -14.32 2.02
C ALA A 288 12.58 -14.11 2.41
N GLU A 289 11.73 -15.05 1.98
CA GLU A 289 10.33 -15.10 2.42
C GLU A 289 10.26 -15.19 3.96
N TYR A 290 9.24 -14.58 4.58
CA TYR A 290 9.21 -14.43 6.05
C TYR A 290 9.27 -15.78 6.78
N GLN A 291 8.58 -16.80 6.31
CA GLN A 291 8.57 -18.12 6.93
C GLN A 291 9.94 -18.81 6.89
N ALA A 292 10.82 -18.41 5.94
CA ALA A 292 12.17 -18.92 5.83
C ALA A 292 13.14 -18.31 6.86
N GLN A 293 12.80 -17.21 7.52
CA GLN A 293 13.71 -16.53 8.47
C GLN A 293 14.20 -17.49 9.57
N ALA A 294 13.27 -18.17 10.25
CA ALA A 294 13.59 -19.12 11.30
C ALA A 294 14.39 -20.33 10.81
N LEU A 295 14.13 -20.81 9.58
CA LEU A 295 14.88 -21.92 8.99
C LEU A 295 16.34 -21.55 8.73
N ILE A 296 16.59 -20.31 8.29
CA ILE A 296 17.95 -19.79 8.11
C ILE A 296 18.69 -19.73 9.45
N ASP A 297 18.02 -19.25 10.51
CA ASP A 297 18.59 -19.22 11.86
C ASP A 297 18.95 -20.62 12.38
N ILE A 298 18.04 -21.58 12.18
CA ILE A 298 18.29 -22.98 12.56
C ILE A 298 19.49 -23.54 11.77
N GLY A 299 19.54 -23.31 10.45
CA GLY A 299 20.66 -23.76 9.61
C GLY A 299 22.00 -23.20 10.08
N LYS A 300 22.07 -21.90 10.40
CA LYS A 300 23.27 -21.25 10.95
C LYS A 300 23.67 -21.82 12.30
N LYS A 301 22.73 -22.15 13.18
CA LYS A 301 23.03 -22.77 14.49
C LYS A 301 23.55 -24.18 14.36
N LEU A 302 22.99 -24.97 13.44
CA LEU A 302 23.45 -26.34 13.18
C LEU A 302 24.87 -26.36 12.60
N ASN A 303 25.16 -25.51 11.62
CA ASN A 303 26.47 -25.40 11.01
C ASN A 303 27.62 -25.05 12.01
N LYS A 304 27.27 -24.35 13.09
CA LYS A 304 28.25 -24.04 14.17
C LYS A 304 28.54 -25.23 15.11
N ARG A 305 27.80 -26.34 14.94
CA ARG A 305 27.95 -27.55 15.77
C ARG A 305 28.66 -28.68 15.03
N ILE A 306 28.95 -28.49 13.75
CA ILE A 306 29.74 -29.36 12.89
C ILE A 306 31.14 -28.74 12.72
#